data_af94eb77b464e49b74884ffb9ce96f9f
#
_entry.id   af94eb77b464e49b74884ffb9ce96f9f
#
_cell.length_a   1.000
_cell.length_b   1.000
_cell.length_c   1.000
_cell.angle_alpha   90.00
_cell.angle_beta   90.00
_cell.angle_gamma   90.00
#
_symmetry.space_group_name_H-M   'P 1'
#
loop_
_entity.id
_entity.type
_entity.pdbx_description
1 polymer ?
#
loop_
_entity_poly.entity_id
_entity_poly.type
_entity_poly.pdbx_seq_one_letter_code
_entity_poly.pdbx_strand_id
1 'polypeptide(L)'
;MSYLPADYETVADRLVRWWKQYPTGRIVTTMVHYDAKTVVFRAEGWATDTATEPTATGFAEEVLGSSPVNKTSFVENCETSAIGRMISNSPIGTAGPRPSREEMSKVERRGETVSPTGNPMPDTGGASPKQKAMLRALYRQKGHGTASDAMLDSMTKQEASRMIAELMGQEDKEA
;
A
#
# COMPACT_ATOMS: atom_id res chain seq x y z
N MET A 1 -16.08 -1.25 6.55
CA MET A 1 -15.47 0.05 6.91
C MET A 1 -13.98 -0.18 7.07
N SER A 2 -13.15 0.48 6.26
CA SER A 2 -11.68 0.38 6.38
C SER A 2 -11.27 1.17 7.63
N TYR A 3 -10.71 0.49 8.61
CA TYR A 3 -10.17 1.13 9.81
C TYR A 3 -8.76 1.61 9.47
N LEU A 4 -8.65 2.83 8.98
CA LEU A 4 -7.36 3.50 8.92
C LEU A 4 -7.08 4.03 10.33
N PRO A 5 -5.94 3.68 10.94
CA PRO A 5 -5.59 4.20 12.25
C PRO A 5 -5.67 5.73 12.23
N ALA A 6 -6.36 6.31 13.22
CA ALA A 6 -6.49 7.77 13.37
C ALA A 6 -5.12 8.49 13.48
N ASP A 7 -4.06 7.72 13.75
CA ASP A 7 -2.71 8.20 13.97
C ASP A 7 -1.91 8.46 12.67
N TYR A 8 -2.45 8.08 11.50
CA TYR A 8 -1.76 8.31 10.23
C TYR A 8 -2.12 9.67 9.65
N GLU A 9 -1.10 10.51 9.49
CA GLU A 9 -1.19 11.83 8.90
C GLU A 9 -1.45 11.73 7.38
N THR A 10 -2.35 12.56 6.85
CA THR A 10 -2.56 12.65 5.40
C THR A 10 -1.45 13.43 4.72
N VAL A 11 -1.29 13.27 3.39
CA VAL A 11 -0.36 14.11 2.62
C VAL A 11 -0.78 15.58 2.66
N ALA A 12 -2.08 15.85 2.71
CA ALA A 12 -2.61 17.22 2.84
C ALA A 12 -2.16 17.86 4.17
N ASP A 13 -2.23 17.14 5.29
CA ASP A 13 -1.76 17.63 6.60
C ASP A 13 -0.23 17.88 6.58
N ARG A 14 0.53 17.00 5.92
CA ARG A 14 1.98 17.18 5.72
C ARG A 14 2.30 18.43 4.91
N LEU A 15 1.53 18.72 3.85
CA LEU A 15 1.67 19.94 3.06
C LEU A 15 1.39 21.20 3.88
N VAL A 16 0.35 21.20 4.73
CA VAL A 16 0.07 22.31 5.64
C VAL A 16 1.26 22.58 6.57
N ARG A 17 1.86 21.53 7.13
CA ARG A 17 3.06 21.65 7.98
C ARG A 17 4.27 22.14 7.19
N TRP A 18 4.46 21.64 5.96
CA TRP A 18 5.55 22.06 5.08
C TRP A 18 5.48 23.57 4.84
N TRP A 19 4.34 24.11 4.39
CA TRP A 19 4.18 25.52 4.10
C TRP A 19 4.22 26.41 5.33
N LYS A 20 3.83 25.89 6.50
CA LYS A 20 3.99 26.60 7.78
C LYS A 20 5.47 26.74 8.15
N GLN A 21 6.27 25.71 7.94
CA GLN A 21 7.71 25.71 8.26
C GLN A 21 8.54 26.44 7.23
N TYR A 22 8.18 26.33 5.97
CA TYR A 22 8.93 26.88 4.84
C TYR A 22 8.03 27.76 3.96
N PRO A 23 7.64 28.96 4.44
CA PRO A 23 6.67 29.84 3.75
C PRO A 23 7.20 30.39 2.42
N THR A 24 8.53 30.48 2.23
CA THR A 24 9.18 30.86 0.97
C THR A 24 9.78 29.64 0.24
N GLY A 25 9.45 28.44 0.67
CA GLY A 25 9.92 27.21 0.05
C GLY A 25 9.26 26.95 -1.30
N ARG A 26 9.68 25.87 -1.94
CA ARG A 26 9.03 25.36 -3.15
C ARG A 26 9.02 23.84 -3.14
N ILE A 27 8.06 23.27 -3.84
CA ILE A 27 7.98 21.83 -4.14
C ILE A 27 7.90 21.70 -5.65
N VAL A 28 8.71 20.81 -6.20
CA VAL A 28 8.71 20.48 -7.63
C VAL A 28 8.53 18.98 -7.76
N THR A 29 7.62 18.55 -8.62
CA THR A 29 7.44 17.15 -9.00
C THR A 29 7.92 16.93 -10.43
N THR A 30 8.54 15.80 -10.67
CA THR A 30 9.03 15.40 -12.00
C THR A 30 8.57 13.97 -12.26
N MET A 31 7.88 13.77 -13.37
CA MET A 31 7.58 12.43 -13.87
C MET A 31 8.87 11.85 -14.47
N VAL A 32 9.45 10.87 -13.79
CA VAL A 32 10.74 10.26 -14.22
C VAL A 32 10.56 9.02 -15.07
N HIS A 33 9.36 8.40 -14.99
CA HIS A 33 8.98 7.29 -15.86
C HIS A 33 7.47 7.29 -16.08
N TYR A 34 7.06 6.95 -17.30
CA TYR A 34 5.67 6.70 -17.65
C TYR A 34 5.58 5.72 -18.80
N ASP A 35 4.82 4.66 -18.61
CA ASP A 35 4.41 3.74 -19.68
C ASP A 35 2.93 3.37 -19.56
N ALA A 36 2.46 2.40 -20.35
CA ALA A 36 1.06 1.98 -20.37
C ALA A 36 0.54 1.40 -19.03
N LYS A 37 1.42 1.05 -18.10
CA LYS A 37 1.08 0.39 -16.84
C LYS A 37 1.67 1.06 -15.61
N THR A 38 2.80 1.74 -15.72
CA THR A 38 3.59 2.21 -14.59
C THR A 38 3.91 3.68 -14.73
N VAL A 39 3.85 4.40 -13.63
CA VAL A 39 4.30 5.79 -13.52
C VAL A 39 5.20 5.93 -12.29
N VAL A 40 6.27 6.70 -12.42
CA VAL A 40 7.18 7.05 -11.32
C VAL A 40 7.32 8.56 -11.25
N PHE A 41 7.09 9.11 -10.07
CA PHE A 41 7.33 10.51 -9.76
C PHE A 41 8.47 10.67 -8.77
N ARG A 42 9.27 11.72 -8.99
CA ARG A 42 10.18 12.30 -8.02
C ARG A 42 9.60 13.62 -7.54
N ALA A 43 9.59 13.83 -6.23
CA ALA A 43 9.30 15.11 -5.60
C ALA A 43 10.55 15.66 -4.93
N GLU A 44 10.78 16.94 -5.07
CA GLU A 44 11.87 17.69 -4.45
C GLU A 44 11.29 18.90 -3.72
N GLY A 45 11.78 19.16 -2.50
CA GLY A 45 11.34 20.27 -1.68
C GLY A 45 12.53 21.13 -1.25
N TRP A 46 12.42 22.44 -1.39
CA TRP A 46 13.40 23.42 -0.94
C TRP A 46 12.82 24.25 0.19
N ALA A 47 13.61 24.47 1.25
CA ALA A 47 13.21 25.27 2.41
C ALA A 47 13.02 26.76 2.07
N THR A 48 13.72 27.26 1.04
CA THR A 48 13.61 28.62 0.53
C THR A 48 13.60 28.60 -1.00
N ASP A 49 13.08 29.66 -1.61
CA ASP A 49 13.06 29.85 -3.06
C ASP A 49 14.45 30.04 -3.68
N THR A 50 15.42 30.51 -2.87
CA THR A 50 16.81 30.75 -3.29
C THR A 50 17.73 29.58 -3.03
N ALA A 51 17.29 28.51 -2.34
CA ALA A 51 18.10 27.34 -2.09
C ALA A 51 18.43 26.62 -3.41
N THR A 52 19.72 26.30 -3.60
CA THR A 52 20.22 25.60 -4.80
C THR A 52 19.99 24.09 -4.71
N GLU A 53 20.13 23.54 -3.51
CA GLU A 53 19.94 22.12 -3.26
C GLU A 53 18.60 21.84 -2.59
N PRO A 54 17.95 20.73 -2.92
CA PRO A 54 16.70 20.35 -2.26
C PRO A 54 16.94 19.95 -0.80
N THR A 55 16.09 20.41 0.09
CA THR A 55 16.07 20.04 1.51
C THR A 55 15.71 18.56 1.69
N ALA A 56 14.86 18.05 0.82
CA ALA A 56 14.44 16.65 0.81
C ALA A 56 13.97 16.21 -0.58
N THR A 57 14.05 14.89 -0.81
CA THR A 57 13.52 14.24 -2.01
C THR A 57 12.66 13.04 -1.64
N GLY A 58 11.72 12.69 -2.51
CA GLY A 58 10.87 11.51 -2.39
C GLY A 58 10.55 10.91 -3.76
N PHE A 59 10.42 9.59 -3.81
CA PHE A 59 10.02 8.86 -5.01
C PHE A 59 8.78 8.04 -4.72
N ALA A 60 7.92 7.88 -5.70
CA ALA A 60 6.80 6.95 -5.67
C ALA A 60 6.64 6.28 -7.03
N GLU A 61 6.14 5.06 -7.00
CA GLU A 61 5.72 4.28 -8.16
C GLU A 61 4.28 3.85 -7.98
N GLU A 62 3.50 3.96 -9.04
CA GLU A 62 2.15 3.41 -9.10
C GLU A 62 1.94 2.59 -10.38
N VAL A 63 1.12 1.55 -10.25
CA VAL A 63 0.76 0.68 -11.36
C VAL A 63 -0.72 0.84 -11.66
N LEU A 64 -1.07 1.05 -12.92
CA LEU A 64 -2.45 1.17 -13.39
C LEU A 64 -3.28 -0.03 -12.94
N GLY A 65 -4.42 0.23 -12.31
CA GLY A 65 -5.35 -0.79 -11.85
C GLY A 65 -4.95 -1.51 -10.54
N SER A 66 -3.77 -1.23 -9.94
CA SER A 66 -3.32 -1.85 -8.69
C SER A 66 -4.21 -1.52 -7.48
N SER A 67 -5.03 -0.48 -7.57
CA SER A 67 -6.01 -0.07 -6.56
C SER A 67 -7.22 0.59 -7.22
N PRO A 68 -8.37 0.76 -6.53
CA PRO A 68 -9.51 1.50 -7.09
C PRO A 68 -9.15 2.90 -7.57
N VAL A 69 -8.30 3.64 -6.85
CA VAL A 69 -7.82 4.98 -7.25
C VAL A 69 -6.93 4.87 -8.49
N ASN A 70 -6.07 3.86 -8.57
CA ASN A 70 -5.15 3.65 -9.68
C ASN A 70 -5.84 3.13 -10.96
N LYS A 71 -7.14 2.87 -10.95
CA LYS A 71 -7.91 2.59 -12.17
C LYS A 71 -8.17 3.85 -13.00
N THR A 72 -8.28 5.01 -12.35
CA THR A 72 -8.69 6.26 -13.00
C THR A 72 -7.69 7.41 -12.76
N SER A 73 -6.90 7.36 -11.70
CA SER A 73 -6.07 8.49 -11.22
C SER A 73 -4.70 8.02 -10.70
N PHE A 74 -4.07 7.07 -11.42
CA PHE A 74 -2.79 6.50 -10.94
C PHE A 74 -1.62 7.49 -11.06
N VAL A 75 -1.71 8.44 -12.00
CA VAL A 75 -0.70 9.50 -12.20
C VAL A 75 -0.75 10.47 -11.02
N GLU A 76 -1.91 11.03 -10.73
CA GLU A 76 -2.11 11.99 -9.64
C GLU A 76 -1.84 11.34 -8.26
N ASN A 77 -2.22 10.07 -8.12
CA ASN A 77 -1.95 9.32 -6.90
C ASN A 77 -0.46 9.08 -6.69
N CYS A 78 0.30 8.83 -7.76
CA CYS A 78 1.75 8.68 -7.72
C CYS A 78 2.43 9.99 -7.31
N GLU A 79 2.04 11.11 -7.93
CA GLU A 79 2.56 12.43 -7.59
C GLU A 79 2.32 12.77 -6.11
N THR A 80 1.09 12.59 -5.63
CA THR A 80 0.72 12.80 -4.22
C THR A 80 1.58 11.96 -3.29
N SER A 81 1.81 10.69 -3.63
CA SER A 81 2.67 9.78 -2.86
C SER A 81 4.12 10.23 -2.82
N ALA A 82 4.66 10.71 -3.95
CA ALA A 82 6.02 11.24 -4.01
C ALA A 82 6.20 12.47 -3.10
N ILE A 83 5.23 13.40 -3.11
CA ILE A 83 5.21 14.58 -2.23
C ILE A 83 5.17 14.13 -0.76
N GLY A 84 4.28 13.22 -0.40
CA GLY A 84 4.17 12.72 0.97
C GLY A 84 5.48 12.10 1.49
N ARG A 85 6.20 11.36 0.64
CA ARG A 85 7.51 10.78 0.96
C ARG A 85 8.61 11.83 1.08
N MET A 86 8.61 12.82 0.19
CA MET A 86 9.56 13.94 0.25
C MET A 86 9.43 14.67 1.59
N ILE A 87 8.21 15.01 2.02
CA ILE A 87 7.99 15.67 3.31
C ILE A 87 8.42 14.78 4.48
N SER A 88 8.14 13.48 4.42
CA SER A 88 8.58 12.52 5.45
C SER A 88 10.10 12.41 5.58
N ASN A 89 10.83 12.64 4.48
CA ASN A 89 12.29 12.61 4.45
C ASN A 89 12.93 13.95 4.88
N SER A 90 12.13 15.01 5.01
CA SER A 90 12.61 16.34 5.39
C SER A 90 12.83 16.45 6.90
N PRO A 91 13.54 17.53 7.39
CA PRO A 91 13.73 17.77 8.81
C PRO A 91 12.44 17.91 9.62
N ILE A 92 11.33 18.31 9.02
CA ILE A 92 10.02 18.37 9.71
C ILE A 92 9.42 16.98 9.93
N GLY A 93 9.87 15.97 9.17
CA GLY A 93 9.43 14.59 9.32
C GLY A 93 7.91 14.39 9.23
N THR A 94 7.40 13.44 10.01
CA THR A 94 5.97 13.14 10.15
C THR A 94 5.50 13.38 11.59
N ALA A 95 4.24 13.77 11.77
CA ALA A 95 3.63 13.88 13.11
C ALA A 95 3.30 12.51 13.73
N GLY A 96 3.35 11.44 12.95
CA GLY A 96 3.05 10.07 13.33
C GLY A 96 3.94 9.05 12.60
N PRO A 97 3.47 7.83 12.37
CA PRO A 97 4.19 6.83 11.61
C PRO A 97 4.60 7.34 10.23
N ARG A 98 5.77 6.90 9.74
CA ARG A 98 6.36 7.39 8.49
C ARG A 98 5.48 7.21 7.24
N PRO A 99 4.79 6.06 7.03
CA PRO A 99 3.85 5.95 5.94
C PRO A 99 2.70 6.95 6.09
N SER A 100 2.21 7.50 4.98
CA SER A 100 1.00 8.32 4.99
C SER A 100 -0.25 7.44 5.08
N ARG A 101 -1.38 8.05 5.39
CA ARG A 101 -2.68 7.36 5.38
C ARG A 101 -2.97 6.74 4.01
N GLU A 102 -2.60 7.43 2.94
CA GLU A 102 -2.73 6.98 1.56
C GLU A 102 -1.86 5.76 1.28
N GLU A 103 -0.62 5.73 1.77
CA GLU A 103 0.28 4.58 1.65
C GLU A 103 -0.23 3.37 2.44
N MET A 104 -0.73 3.57 3.65
CA MET A 104 -1.32 2.50 4.47
C MET A 104 -2.57 1.91 3.83
N SER A 105 -3.41 2.74 3.20
CA SER A 105 -4.58 2.25 2.45
C SER A 105 -4.18 1.32 1.28
N LYS A 106 -3.00 1.50 0.69
CA LYS A 106 -2.48 0.61 -0.37
C LYS A 106 -2.08 -0.75 0.18
N VAL A 107 -1.44 -0.76 1.34
CA VAL A 107 -0.99 -1.99 2.02
C VAL A 107 -2.19 -2.84 2.47
N GLU A 108 -3.19 -2.25 3.12
CA GLU A 108 -4.41 -2.96 3.52
C GLU A 108 -5.12 -3.62 2.33
N ARG A 109 -5.12 -2.97 1.16
CA ARG A 109 -5.74 -3.49 -0.06
C ARG A 109 -4.95 -4.64 -0.68
N ARG A 110 -3.62 -4.70 -0.47
CA ARG A 110 -2.78 -5.84 -0.87
C ARG A 110 -2.89 -7.01 0.09
N GLY A 111 -3.55 -6.84 1.24
CA GLY A 111 -3.65 -7.87 2.29
C GLY A 111 -2.35 -8.08 3.03
N GLU A 112 -1.40 -7.16 2.90
CA GLU A 112 -0.12 -7.18 3.61
C GLU A 112 -0.25 -6.42 4.93
N THR A 113 0.19 -7.03 6.03
CA THR A 113 0.38 -6.34 7.30
C THR A 113 1.81 -5.78 7.35
N VAL A 114 1.94 -4.48 7.60
CA VAL A 114 3.26 -3.84 7.76
C VAL A 114 3.46 -3.40 9.21
N SER A 115 4.69 -3.50 9.66
CA SER A 115 5.10 -2.92 10.94
C SER A 115 5.14 -1.39 10.87
N PRO A 116 5.09 -0.67 12.00
CA PRO A 116 5.26 0.79 12.04
C PRO A 116 6.58 1.28 11.43
N THR A 117 7.58 0.40 11.27
CA THR A 117 8.87 0.68 10.63
C THR A 117 8.85 0.51 9.11
N GLY A 118 7.70 0.14 8.51
CA GLY A 118 7.55 -0.07 7.06
C GLY A 118 8.08 -1.40 6.53
N ASN A 119 8.60 -2.27 7.39
CA ASN A 119 8.98 -3.63 7.01
C ASN A 119 7.75 -4.55 7.02
N PRO A 120 7.65 -5.51 6.08
CA PRO A 120 6.61 -6.54 6.15
C PRO A 120 6.73 -7.27 7.50
N MET A 121 5.65 -7.30 8.28
CA MET A 121 5.60 -8.17 9.45
C MET A 121 5.51 -9.63 8.99
N PRO A 122 6.22 -10.55 9.65
CA PRO A 122 5.94 -11.96 9.44
C PRO A 122 4.45 -12.20 9.71
N ASP A 123 3.77 -12.82 8.76
CA ASP A 123 2.34 -13.13 8.89
C ASP A 123 2.15 -14.26 9.90
N THR A 124 2.04 -13.88 11.18
CA THR A 124 1.73 -14.80 12.29
C THR A 124 0.22 -14.96 12.50
N GLY A 125 -0.59 -14.32 11.65
CA GLY A 125 -2.04 -14.41 11.72
C GLY A 125 -2.60 -15.66 11.07
N GLY A 126 -3.66 -16.24 11.65
CA GLY A 126 -4.42 -17.33 11.05
C GLY A 126 -5.11 -16.92 9.73
N ALA A 127 -5.62 -17.91 8.99
CA ALA A 127 -6.36 -17.70 7.75
C ALA A 127 -7.52 -16.72 7.95
N SER A 128 -7.64 -15.76 7.01
CA SER A 128 -8.69 -14.73 7.10
C SER A 128 -10.10 -15.33 6.95
N PRO A 129 -11.15 -14.67 7.44
CA PRO A 129 -12.54 -15.12 7.25
C PRO A 129 -12.90 -15.37 5.79
N LYS A 130 -12.38 -14.54 4.86
CA LYS A 130 -12.58 -14.71 3.41
C LYS A 130 -11.90 -15.97 2.88
N GLN A 131 -10.65 -16.23 3.28
CA GLN A 131 -9.92 -17.45 2.90
C GLN A 131 -10.61 -18.70 3.43
N LYS A 132 -11.04 -18.69 4.68
CA LYS A 132 -11.80 -19.80 5.29
C LYS A 132 -13.11 -20.06 4.54
N ALA A 133 -13.87 -19.02 4.18
CA ALA A 133 -15.09 -19.14 3.39
C ALA A 133 -14.81 -19.71 1.99
N MET A 134 -13.76 -19.23 1.32
CA MET A 134 -13.34 -19.71 0.00
C MET A 134 -12.93 -21.20 0.05
N LEU A 135 -12.13 -21.59 1.04
CA LEU A 135 -11.74 -23.00 1.22
C LEU A 135 -12.95 -23.90 1.45
N ARG A 136 -13.90 -23.48 2.29
CA ARG A 136 -15.14 -24.25 2.51
C ARG A 136 -15.93 -24.44 1.20
N ALA A 137 -16.00 -23.41 0.36
CA ALA A 137 -16.67 -23.47 -0.95
C ALA A 137 -15.96 -24.42 -1.90
N LEU A 138 -14.63 -24.29 -2.04
CA LEU A 138 -13.80 -25.13 -2.92
C LEU A 138 -13.81 -26.61 -2.50
N TYR A 139 -13.73 -26.90 -1.21
CA TYR A 139 -13.83 -28.28 -0.69
C TYR A 139 -15.14 -28.96 -1.09
N ARG A 140 -16.27 -28.24 -0.97
CA ARG A 140 -17.57 -28.75 -1.43
C ARG A 140 -17.63 -28.96 -2.92
N GLN A 141 -17.14 -27.97 -3.71
CA GLN A 141 -17.14 -28.01 -5.16
C GLN A 141 -16.32 -29.17 -5.72
N LYS A 142 -15.17 -29.43 -5.11
CA LYS A 142 -14.24 -30.49 -5.55
C LYS A 142 -14.53 -31.87 -4.95
N GLY A 143 -15.62 -32.03 -4.20
CA GLY A 143 -16.00 -33.32 -3.61
C GLY A 143 -15.13 -33.79 -2.44
N HIS A 144 -14.27 -32.93 -1.89
CA HIS A 144 -13.42 -33.25 -0.73
C HIS A 144 -14.15 -33.20 0.61
N GLY A 145 -15.49 -33.09 0.59
CA GLY A 145 -16.31 -32.96 1.80
C GLY A 145 -16.30 -31.56 2.38
N THR A 146 -16.38 -31.44 3.72
CA THR A 146 -16.41 -30.14 4.39
C THR A 146 -15.06 -29.89 5.09
N ALA A 147 -14.38 -28.78 4.76
CA ALA A 147 -13.22 -28.34 5.50
C ALA A 147 -13.59 -28.11 6.97
N SER A 148 -12.94 -28.78 7.92
CA SER A 148 -13.26 -28.64 9.33
C SER A 148 -12.82 -27.29 9.89
N ASP A 149 -13.55 -26.77 10.85
CA ASP A 149 -13.20 -25.48 11.48
C ASP A 149 -11.85 -25.56 12.18
N ALA A 150 -11.53 -26.69 12.83
CA ALA A 150 -10.23 -26.90 13.45
C ALA A 150 -9.06 -26.82 12.45
N MET A 151 -9.21 -27.37 11.24
CA MET A 151 -8.22 -27.27 10.18
C MET A 151 -8.07 -25.81 9.72
N LEU A 152 -9.17 -25.13 9.48
CA LEU A 152 -9.17 -23.73 9.00
C LEU A 152 -8.61 -22.77 10.04
N ASP A 153 -8.82 -23.04 11.33
CA ASP A 153 -8.35 -22.19 12.44
C ASP A 153 -6.84 -22.39 12.73
N SER A 154 -6.30 -23.57 12.41
CA SER A 154 -4.87 -23.84 12.53
C SER A 154 -4.01 -23.32 11.37
N MET A 155 -4.63 -22.96 10.23
CA MET A 155 -3.92 -22.49 9.06
C MET A 155 -3.44 -21.06 9.18
N THR A 156 -2.23 -20.79 8.71
CA THR A 156 -1.73 -19.45 8.43
C THR A 156 -2.37 -18.90 7.15
N LYS A 157 -2.31 -17.57 6.94
CA LYS A 157 -2.77 -16.95 5.69
C LYS A 157 -2.05 -17.47 4.46
N GLN A 158 -0.74 -17.76 4.58
CA GLN A 158 0.06 -18.29 3.48
C GLN A 158 -0.36 -19.68 3.10
N GLU A 159 -0.57 -20.57 4.06
CA GLU A 159 -1.07 -21.93 3.83
C GLU A 159 -2.46 -21.92 3.20
N ALA A 160 -3.35 -21.06 3.70
CA ALA A 160 -4.68 -20.90 3.12
C ALA A 160 -4.63 -20.39 1.68
N SER A 161 -3.76 -19.43 1.36
CA SER A 161 -3.58 -18.93 -0.02
C SER A 161 -3.04 -20.00 -0.95
N ARG A 162 -2.04 -20.79 -0.50
CA ARG A 162 -1.47 -21.89 -1.28
C ARG A 162 -2.51 -22.95 -1.57
N MET A 163 -3.27 -23.36 -0.56
CA MET A 163 -4.32 -24.37 -0.72
C MET A 163 -5.46 -23.92 -1.64
N ILE A 164 -5.85 -22.64 -1.58
CA ILE A 164 -6.80 -22.06 -2.54
C ILE A 164 -6.27 -22.14 -3.96
N ALA A 165 -5.00 -21.78 -4.19
CA ALA A 165 -4.38 -21.84 -5.52
C ALA A 165 -4.29 -23.29 -6.03
N GLU A 166 -3.92 -24.25 -5.18
CA GLU A 166 -3.88 -25.68 -5.54
C GLU A 166 -5.26 -26.21 -5.94
N LEU A 167 -6.31 -25.89 -5.17
CA LEU A 167 -7.67 -26.32 -5.46
C LEU A 167 -8.27 -25.64 -6.71
N MET A 168 -7.89 -24.39 -7.00
CA MET A 168 -8.30 -23.69 -8.23
C MET A 168 -7.51 -24.17 -9.45
N GLY A 169 -6.20 -24.50 -9.31
CA GLY A 169 -5.36 -24.98 -10.40
C GLY A 169 -5.62 -26.42 -10.84
N GLN A 170 -6.48 -27.17 -10.15
CA GLN A 170 -6.92 -28.51 -10.58
C GLN A 170 -8.01 -28.51 -11.67
N GLU A 171 -8.50 -27.34 -12.09
CA GLU A 171 -9.50 -27.23 -13.17
C GLU A 171 -8.91 -27.40 -14.57
N ASP A 172 -7.60 -27.18 -14.77
CA ASP A 172 -6.96 -27.21 -16.08
C ASP A 172 -6.39 -28.57 -16.48
N LYS A 173 -6.61 -29.64 -15.69
CA LYS A 173 -6.03 -30.97 -15.96
C LYS A 173 -7.03 -32.08 -16.26
N GLU A 174 -8.32 -31.82 -16.24
CA GLU A 174 -9.39 -32.82 -16.53
C GLU A 174 -10.35 -32.38 -17.67
N ALA A 175 -9.86 -31.56 -18.61
CA ALA A 175 -10.60 -31.22 -19.83
C ALA A 175 -9.92 -31.77 -21.10
#